data_4621d5998e78e0d5bd8b614fb66cae25
#
_entry.id   4621d5998e78e0d5bd8b614fb66cae25
#
_cell.length_a   1.000
_cell.length_b   1.000
_cell.length_c   1.000
_cell.angle_alpha   90.00
_cell.angle_beta   90.00
_cell.angle_gamma   90.00
#
_symmetry.space_group_name_H-M   'P 1'
#
loop_
_entity.id
_entity.type
_entity.pdbx_description
1 polymer ?
#
loop_
_entity_poly.entity_id
_entity_poly.type
_entity_poly.pdbx_seq_one_letter_code
_entity_poly.pdbx_strand_id
1 'polypeptide(L)'
;HHKDVFSWIEKHKGVDWNLFGYVTCVRFPDGEVEMINGQHRTWLIKKILPDVLEVPAHIIDIQDQDYAARLFAAMNGGSSRRLTTEELFWSEVIGKDPYALYVKDQLVSMGIGCGKVNEGPGIKQVKYPNFVKCLKMGELGVGATQRAVELIDTGYPDNGIDDQVLSGLTRLLSLKEYADFGDTDTIIGQQFENWFQEIIPNIYPLIELRFNEFKNTSQWYNGVAYGLAKKFKYFQNKNKLEKVDIRIIRDIYENGINRVDS
;
A
#
# COMPACT_ATOMS: atom_id res chain seq x y z
N HIS A 1 -25.02 6.54 4.70
CA HIS A 1 -25.00 6.68 6.18
C HIS A 1 -25.15 8.14 6.65
N HIS A 2 -24.41 9.11 6.11
CA HIS A 2 -24.54 10.52 6.55
C HIS A 2 -25.89 11.12 6.15
N LYS A 3 -26.38 10.84 4.94
CA LYS A 3 -27.69 11.32 4.45
C LYS A 3 -28.84 10.81 5.31
N ASP A 4 -28.75 9.59 5.81
CA ASP A 4 -29.80 8.95 6.61
C ASP A 4 -29.91 9.58 8.00
N VAL A 5 -28.78 9.88 8.64
CA VAL A 5 -28.75 10.55 9.94
C VAL A 5 -29.21 12.01 9.83
N PHE A 6 -28.81 12.73 8.78
CA PHE A 6 -29.29 14.08 8.49
C PHE A 6 -30.81 14.11 8.29
N SER A 7 -31.31 13.29 7.39
CA SER A 7 -32.73 13.16 7.08
C SER A 7 -33.56 12.82 8.33
N TRP A 8 -32.97 11.97 9.21
CA TRP A 8 -33.65 11.57 10.44
C TRP A 8 -33.75 12.71 11.46
N ILE A 9 -32.64 13.46 11.70
CA ILE A 9 -32.60 14.61 12.63
C ILE A 9 -33.53 15.72 12.14
N GLU A 10 -33.52 16.05 10.85
CA GLU A 10 -34.42 17.04 10.27
C GLU A 10 -35.88 16.64 10.41
N LYS A 11 -36.22 15.37 10.18
CA LYS A 11 -37.56 14.85 10.25
C LYS A 11 -38.13 14.88 11.68
N HIS A 12 -37.32 14.65 12.69
CA HIS A 12 -37.77 14.51 14.09
C HIS A 12 -37.49 15.74 14.94
N LYS A 13 -36.93 16.81 14.36
CA LYS A 13 -36.64 18.08 15.02
C LYS A 13 -35.92 17.95 16.38
N GLY A 14 -35.09 16.93 16.51
CA GLY A 14 -34.34 16.67 17.74
C GLY A 14 -33.41 15.45 17.65
N VAL A 15 -32.56 15.26 18.67
CA VAL A 15 -31.69 14.09 18.79
C VAL A 15 -32.31 13.09 19.74
N ASP A 16 -32.60 11.90 19.23
CA ASP A 16 -32.80 10.75 20.11
C ASP A 16 -31.43 10.19 20.52
N TRP A 17 -31.06 10.43 21.75
CA TRP A 17 -29.77 10.00 22.29
C TRP A 17 -29.59 8.47 22.31
N ASN A 18 -30.69 7.70 22.37
CA ASN A 18 -30.62 6.24 22.29
C ASN A 18 -30.23 5.78 20.88
N LEU A 19 -30.70 6.49 19.85
CA LEU A 19 -30.34 6.21 18.46
C LEU A 19 -28.98 6.84 18.06
N PHE A 20 -28.64 7.98 18.66
CA PHE A 20 -27.32 8.58 18.48
C PHE A 20 -26.21 7.67 19.02
N GLY A 21 -26.49 7.02 20.14
CA GLY A 21 -25.55 6.17 20.87
C GLY A 21 -24.44 6.97 21.56
N TYR A 22 -23.55 6.25 22.21
CA TYR A 22 -22.42 6.84 22.92
C TYR A 22 -21.26 7.09 21.94
N VAL A 23 -20.55 8.22 22.14
CA VAL A 23 -19.19 8.37 21.60
C VAL A 23 -18.23 7.66 22.52
N THR A 24 -17.07 7.26 22.04
CA THR A 24 -16.04 6.64 22.90
C THR A 24 -14.85 7.56 23.00
N CYS A 25 -14.49 7.88 24.23
CA CYS A 25 -13.33 8.68 24.57
C CYS A 25 -12.36 7.85 25.40
N VAL A 26 -11.08 8.17 25.29
CA VAL A 26 -10.05 7.69 26.22
C VAL A 26 -9.59 8.83 27.11
N ARG A 27 -9.25 8.50 28.36
CA ARG A 27 -8.68 9.47 29.31
C ARG A 27 -7.28 9.04 29.69
N PHE A 28 -6.33 9.93 29.47
CA PHE A 28 -4.92 9.74 29.81
C PHE A 28 -4.64 10.00 31.30
N PRO A 29 -3.49 9.56 31.83
CA PRO A 29 -3.12 9.77 33.23
C PRO A 29 -3.02 11.23 33.68
N ASP A 30 -2.74 12.15 32.74
CA ASP A 30 -2.70 13.59 32.95
C ASP A 30 -4.10 14.24 32.97
N GLY A 31 -5.15 13.45 32.72
CA GLY A 31 -6.53 13.89 32.66
C GLY A 31 -7.00 14.36 31.29
N GLU A 32 -6.13 14.40 30.28
CA GLU A 32 -6.54 14.70 28.90
C GLU A 32 -7.52 13.64 28.38
N VAL A 33 -8.55 14.10 27.66
CA VAL A 33 -9.58 13.24 27.09
C VAL A 33 -9.60 13.36 25.57
N GLU A 34 -9.39 12.26 24.89
CA GLU A 34 -9.42 12.18 23.43
C GLU A 34 -10.59 11.32 22.95
N MET A 35 -11.31 11.78 21.91
CA MET A 35 -12.39 11.02 21.30
C MET A 35 -11.85 10.08 20.24
N ILE A 36 -11.98 8.77 20.45
CA ILE A 36 -11.51 7.73 19.55
C ILE A 36 -12.62 7.15 18.63
N ASN A 37 -13.89 7.33 18.98
CA ASN A 37 -15.02 6.95 18.11
C ASN A 37 -16.20 7.89 18.28
N GLY A 38 -16.91 8.17 17.19
CA GLY A 38 -18.08 9.04 17.17
C GLY A 38 -17.83 10.47 16.68
N GLN A 39 -16.61 10.81 16.27
CA GLN A 39 -16.20 12.15 15.79
C GLN A 39 -17.12 12.70 14.70
N HIS A 40 -17.50 11.88 13.70
CA HIS A 40 -18.41 12.32 12.65
C HIS A 40 -19.83 12.60 13.17
N ARG A 41 -20.32 11.80 14.11
CA ARG A 41 -21.63 12.01 14.72
C ARG A 41 -21.65 13.28 15.53
N THR A 42 -20.62 13.53 16.31
CA THR A 42 -20.46 14.75 17.12
C THR A 42 -20.36 15.98 16.23
N TRP A 43 -19.53 15.91 15.16
CA TRP A 43 -19.44 17.01 14.20
C TRP A 43 -20.78 17.30 13.53
N LEU A 44 -21.54 16.27 13.20
CA LEU A 44 -22.85 16.40 12.56
C LEU A 44 -23.84 17.09 13.50
N ILE A 45 -23.93 16.66 14.77
CA ILE A 45 -24.79 17.31 15.76
C ILE A 45 -24.42 18.76 15.93
N LYS A 46 -23.13 19.06 16.10
CA LYS A 46 -22.66 20.43 16.24
C LYS A 46 -23.04 21.34 15.07
N LYS A 47 -23.13 20.77 13.87
CA LYS A 47 -23.54 21.48 12.66
C LYS A 47 -25.04 21.73 12.59
N ILE A 48 -25.87 20.77 13.04
CA ILE A 48 -27.34 20.84 12.93
C ILE A 48 -27.97 21.51 14.16
N LEU A 49 -27.41 21.25 15.33
CA LEU A 49 -27.86 21.74 16.62
C LEU A 49 -26.68 22.39 17.36
N PRO A 50 -26.30 23.61 16.97
CA PRO A 50 -25.11 24.28 17.51
C PRO A 50 -25.18 24.52 19.03
N ASP A 51 -26.39 24.56 19.59
CA ASP A 51 -26.63 24.77 21.04
C ASP A 51 -26.42 23.48 21.87
N VAL A 52 -26.23 22.33 21.24
CA VAL A 52 -25.89 21.08 21.94
C VAL A 52 -24.40 21.12 22.34
N LEU A 53 -24.16 21.31 23.61
CA LEU A 53 -22.79 21.42 24.19
C LEU A 53 -22.25 20.08 24.68
N GLU A 54 -23.11 19.09 24.94
CA GLU A 54 -22.76 17.81 25.55
C GLU A 54 -23.31 16.64 24.73
N VAL A 55 -22.54 15.57 24.66
CA VAL A 55 -22.94 14.31 24.05
C VAL A 55 -22.67 13.15 25.01
N PRO A 56 -23.49 12.10 25.03
CA PRO A 56 -23.23 10.94 25.89
C PRO A 56 -21.95 10.24 25.43
N ALA A 57 -21.07 9.96 26.39
CA ALA A 57 -19.76 9.37 26.13
C ALA A 57 -19.46 8.19 27.06
N HIS A 58 -18.84 7.16 26.50
CA HIS A 58 -18.09 6.16 27.25
C HIS A 58 -16.64 6.62 27.38
N ILE A 59 -16.17 6.80 28.61
CA ILE A 59 -14.79 7.18 28.91
C ILE A 59 -14.03 5.96 29.40
N ILE A 60 -12.92 5.64 28.74
CA ILE A 60 -12.04 4.51 29.05
C ILE A 60 -10.73 5.08 29.56
N ASP A 61 -10.36 4.77 30.80
CA ASP A 61 -9.07 5.16 31.35
C ASP A 61 -7.97 4.30 30.74
N ILE A 62 -6.93 4.92 30.23
CA ILE A 62 -5.82 4.24 29.54
C ILE A 62 -4.49 4.68 30.13
N GLN A 63 -3.45 3.90 29.88
CA GLN A 63 -2.11 4.17 30.41
C GLN A 63 -1.24 4.96 29.43
N ASP A 64 -1.44 4.75 28.12
CA ASP A 64 -0.57 5.30 27.10
C ASP A 64 -1.28 5.44 25.74
N GLN A 65 -0.62 6.19 24.83
CA GLN A 65 -1.09 6.44 23.46
C GLN A 65 -1.13 5.16 22.60
N ASP A 66 -0.25 4.20 22.87
CA ASP A 66 -0.18 2.95 22.13
C ASP A 66 -1.46 2.13 22.34
N TYR A 67 -1.99 2.13 23.57
CA TYR A 67 -3.26 1.48 23.87
C TYR A 67 -4.44 2.20 23.20
N ALA A 68 -4.45 3.54 23.20
CA ALA A 68 -5.46 4.32 22.49
C ALA A 68 -5.52 3.98 21.00
N ALA A 69 -4.36 3.89 20.34
CA ALA A 69 -4.26 3.55 18.92
C ALA A 69 -4.78 2.13 18.61
N ARG A 70 -4.44 1.15 19.45
CA ARG A 70 -4.97 -0.23 19.31
C ARG A 70 -6.48 -0.28 19.50
N LEU A 71 -7.00 0.44 20.50
CA LEU A 71 -8.44 0.49 20.77
C LEU A 71 -9.18 1.17 19.60
N PHE A 72 -8.64 2.27 19.06
CA PHE A 72 -9.17 2.93 17.88
C PHE A 72 -9.23 1.98 16.67
N ALA A 73 -8.16 1.24 16.39
CA ALA A 73 -8.10 0.27 15.31
C ALA A 73 -9.12 -0.86 15.49
N ALA A 74 -9.23 -1.42 16.71
CA ALA A 74 -10.18 -2.47 17.03
C ALA A 74 -11.65 -2.03 16.90
N MET A 75 -11.97 -0.81 17.34
CA MET A 75 -13.34 -0.28 17.28
C MET A 75 -13.77 0.10 15.85
N ASN A 76 -12.85 0.50 15.00
CA ASN A 76 -13.14 0.88 13.63
C ASN A 76 -13.01 -0.26 12.61
N GLY A 77 -12.43 -1.39 12.99
CA GLY A 77 -12.25 -2.57 12.14
C GLY A 77 -13.53 -3.37 11.83
N GLY A 78 -14.63 -3.16 12.53
CA GLY A 78 -15.79 -4.06 12.50
C GLY A 78 -17.14 -3.51 12.03
N SER A 79 -17.49 -2.24 12.20
CA SER A 79 -18.90 -1.80 12.04
C SER A 79 -19.16 -0.34 11.64
N SER A 80 -18.15 0.53 11.61
CA SER A 80 -18.27 1.91 11.12
C SER A 80 -17.47 2.08 9.83
N ARG A 81 -17.23 3.27 9.35
CA ARG A 81 -16.34 3.49 8.21
C ARG A 81 -15.06 2.65 8.38
N ARG A 82 -14.88 1.65 7.52
CA ARG A 82 -13.65 0.87 7.52
C ARG A 82 -12.47 1.81 7.32
N LEU A 83 -11.47 1.71 8.18
CA LEU A 83 -10.20 2.35 7.95
C LEU A 83 -9.64 1.90 6.60
N THR A 84 -8.99 2.79 5.89
CA THR A 84 -8.15 2.38 4.77
C THR A 84 -7.01 1.51 5.27
N THR A 85 -6.41 0.73 4.39
CA THR A 85 -5.26 -0.11 4.76
C THR A 85 -4.09 0.72 5.27
N GLU A 86 -3.93 1.94 4.77
CA GLU A 86 -2.90 2.90 5.18
C GLU A 86 -3.21 3.50 6.57
N GLU A 87 -4.47 3.83 6.85
CA GLU A 87 -4.89 4.30 8.18
C GLU A 87 -4.72 3.22 9.24
N LEU A 88 -5.05 1.96 8.90
CA LEU A 88 -4.83 0.81 9.79
C LEU A 88 -3.34 0.62 10.06
N PHE A 89 -2.52 0.57 9.01
CA PHE A 89 -1.07 0.44 9.14
C PHE A 89 -0.47 1.54 10.02
N TRP A 90 -0.89 2.80 9.84
CA TRP A 90 -0.44 3.89 10.69
C TRP A 90 -0.81 3.68 12.16
N SER A 91 -2.03 3.22 12.45
CA SER A 91 -2.48 2.91 13.81
C SER A 91 -1.67 1.76 14.44
N GLU A 92 -1.32 0.74 13.63
CA GLU A 92 -0.46 -0.37 14.06
C GLU A 92 0.97 0.09 14.35
N VAL A 93 1.50 1.03 13.54
CA VAL A 93 2.83 1.65 13.79
C VAL A 93 2.84 2.40 15.13
N ILE A 94 1.80 3.22 15.41
CA ILE A 94 1.65 3.92 16.68
C ILE A 94 1.48 2.92 17.82
N GLY A 95 0.69 1.86 17.62
CA GLY A 95 0.48 0.78 18.57
C GLY A 95 1.69 -0.17 18.75
N LYS A 96 2.83 0.16 18.13
CA LYS A 96 4.09 -0.59 18.20
C LYS A 96 3.96 -2.07 17.82
N ASP A 97 3.08 -2.36 16.84
CA ASP A 97 3.02 -3.71 16.28
C ASP A 97 4.37 -4.06 15.63
N PRO A 98 5.00 -5.20 15.98
CA PRO A 98 6.33 -5.53 15.50
C PRO A 98 6.43 -5.64 13.98
N TYR A 99 5.38 -6.15 13.32
CA TYR A 99 5.37 -6.28 11.88
C TYR A 99 5.17 -4.93 11.18
N ALA A 100 4.30 -4.08 11.70
CA ALA A 100 4.10 -2.74 11.20
C ALA A 100 5.37 -1.89 11.34
N LEU A 101 6.09 -2.01 12.47
CA LEU A 101 7.38 -1.36 12.66
C LEU A 101 8.42 -1.86 11.66
N TYR A 102 8.51 -3.18 11.43
CA TYR A 102 9.37 -3.74 10.40
C TYR A 102 9.07 -3.16 9.01
N VAL A 103 7.80 -3.13 8.59
CA VAL A 103 7.40 -2.56 7.29
C VAL A 103 7.74 -1.07 7.20
N LYS A 104 7.52 -0.32 8.29
CA LYS A 104 7.91 1.11 8.38
C LYS A 104 9.42 1.29 8.17
N ASP A 105 10.24 0.46 8.82
CA ASP A 105 11.70 0.53 8.71
C ASP A 105 12.17 0.24 7.27
N GLN A 106 11.50 -0.71 6.57
CA GLN A 106 11.76 -0.95 5.15
C GLN A 106 11.39 0.25 4.28
N LEU A 107 10.25 0.89 4.51
CA LEU A 107 9.86 2.11 3.80
C LEU A 107 10.90 3.23 3.97
N VAL A 108 11.30 3.47 5.21
CA VAL A 108 12.30 4.50 5.54
C VAL A 108 13.66 4.19 4.92
N SER A 109 14.13 2.94 5.00
CA SER A 109 15.42 2.54 4.43
C SER A 109 15.47 2.68 2.91
N MET A 110 14.34 2.51 2.24
CA MET A 110 14.20 2.67 0.78
C MET A 110 13.87 4.11 0.35
N GLY A 111 13.74 5.06 1.29
CA GLY A 111 13.44 6.46 0.99
C GLY A 111 12.01 6.70 0.47
N ILE A 112 11.07 5.78 0.70
CA ILE A 112 9.68 5.85 0.23
C ILE A 112 8.71 5.93 1.40
N GLY A 113 7.48 6.38 1.14
CA GLY A 113 6.44 6.55 2.14
C GLY A 113 5.17 5.76 1.82
N CYS A 114 4.31 5.64 2.83
CA CYS A 114 3.00 5.01 2.72
C CYS A 114 2.02 5.65 3.69
N GLY A 115 0.99 6.29 3.17
CA GLY A 115 0.05 7.05 3.99
C GLY A 115 0.78 8.13 4.79
N LYS A 116 0.70 8.07 6.13
CA LYS A 116 1.38 9.02 7.04
C LYS A 116 2.81 8.60 7.43
N VAL A 117 3.27 7.43 6.98
CA VAL A 117 4.63 6.96 7.26
C VAL A 117 5.57 7.55 6.24
N ASN A 118 6.63 8.20 6.74
CA ASN A 118 7.66 8.82 5.90
C ASN A 118 7.07 9.80 4.87
N GLU A 119 6.17 10.69 5.31
CA GLU A 119 5.63 11.78 4.50
C GLU A 119 6.64 12.93 4.39
N GLY A 120 6.76 13.50 3.20
CA GLY A 120 7.58 14.69 3.00
C GLY A 120 7.64 15.13 1.54
N PRO A 121 8.06 16.37 1.27
CA PRO A 121 8.28 16.85 -0.08
C PRO A 121 9.33 15.97 -0.80
N GLY A 122 9.00 15.52 -2.00
CA GLY A 122 9.90 14.69 -2.82
C GLY A 122 9.93 13.20 -2.44
N ILE A 123 9.28 12.78 -1.33
CA ILE A 123 9.19 11.37 -0.97
C ILE A 123 8.09 10.70 -1.78
N LYS A 124 8.47 9.67 -2.54
CA LYS A 124 7.54 8.89 -3.35
C LYS A 124 6.70 7.98 -2.47
N GLN A 125 5.40 7.90 -2.77
CA GLN A 125 4.44 7.12 -2.01
C GLN A 125 4.11 5.80 -2.71
N VAL A 126 3.89 4.74 -1.92
CA VAL A 126 3.40 3.43 -2.37
C VAL A 126 2.14 3.04 -1.61
N LYS A 127 1.34 2.12 -2.16
CA LYS A 127 0.20 1.54 -1.45
C LYS A 127 0.67 0.41 -0.54
N TYR A 128 0.25 0.44 0.73
CA TYR A 128 0.61 -0.55 1.74
C TYR A 128 0.45 -2.00 1.28
N PRO A 129 -0.72 -2.45 0.75
CA PRO A 129 -0.90 -3.85 0.39
C PRO A 129 0.09 -4.33 -0.68
N ASN A 130 0.40 -3.46 -1.64
CA ASN A 130 1.33 -3.80 -2.73
C ASN A 130 2.77 -3.84 -2.24
N PHE A 131 3.17 -2.89 -1.40
CA PHE A 131 4.50 -2.89 -0.80
C PHE A 131 4.75 -4.13 0.06
N VAL A 132 3.82 -4.46 0.96
CA VAL A 132 3.89 -5.68 1.79
C VAL A 132 3.97 -6.94 0.92
N LYS A 133 3.22 -6.99 -0.17
CA LYS A 133 3.28 -8.09 -1.13
C LYS A 133 4.68 -8.21 -1.77
N CYS A 134 5.28 -7.09 -2.15
CA CYS A 134 6.63 -7.06 -2.69
C CYS A 134 7.66 -7.61 -1.69
N LEU A 135 7.64 -7.15 -0.44
CA LEU A 135 8.54 -7.65 0.61
C LEU A 135 8.46 -9.17 0.83
N LYS A 136 7.30 -9.77 0.54
CA LYS A 136 7.02 -11.21 0.70
C LYS A 136 7.26 -12.04 -0.57
N MET A 137 7.78 -11.47 -1.64
CA MET A 137 8.03 -12.17 -2.90
C MET A 137 9.28 -13.06 -2.83
N GLY A 138 9.14 -14.25 -2.24
CA GLY A 138 10.23 -15.22 -2.12
C GLY A 138 11.32 -14.80 -1.13
N GLU A 139 12.44 -15.53 -1.13
CA GLU A 139 13.56 -15.29 -0.22
C GLU A 139 14.28 -13.96 -0.49
N LEU A 140 14.29 -13.50 -1.73
CA LEU A 140 14.95 -12.27 -2.18
C LEU A 140 14.03 -11.05 -2.15
N GLY A 141 12.78 -11.17 -1.69
CA GLY A 141 11.74 -10.15 -1.83
C GLY A 141 12.13 -8.77 -1.32
N VAL A 142 12.81 -8.67 -0.18
CA VAL A 142 13.25 -7.38 0.38
C VAL A 142 14.30 -6.73 -0.51
N GLY A 143 15.39 -7.43 -0.83
CA GLY A 143 16.44 -6.91 -1.71
C GLY A 143 15.94 -6.59 -3.12
N ALA A 144 15.08 -7.45 -3.67
CA ALA A 144 14.43 -7.23 -4.95
C ALA A 144 13.52 -5.99 -4.94
N THR A 145 12.80 -5.75 -3.84
CA THR A 145 11.96 -4.55 -3.69
C THR A 145 12.82 -3.29 -3.61
N GLN A 146 13.88 -3.31 -2.80
CA GLN A 146 14.82 -2.20 -2.71
C GLN A 146 15.39 -1.87 -4.10
N ARG A 147 15.89 -2.88 -4.80
CA ARG A 147 16.46 -2.67 -6.14
C ARG A 147 15.44 -2.17 -7.16
N ALA A 148 14.20 -2.67 -7.09
CA ALA A 148 13.12 -2.17 -7.94
C ALA A 148 12.80 -0.68 -7.67
N VAL A 149 12.80 -0.25 -6.40
CA VAL A 149 12.64 1.16 -6.03
C VAL A 149 13.78 2.01 -6.61
N GLU A 150 15.03 1.59 -6.46
CA GLU A 150 16.20 2.29 -7.00
C GLU A 150 16.12 2.47 -8.52
N LEU A 151 15.76 1.41 -9.25
CA LEU A 151 15.59 1.46 -10.71
C LEU A 151 14.50 2.44 -11.14
N ILE A 152 13.36 2.42 -10.43
CA ILE A 152 12.24 3.34 -10.71
C ILE A 152 12.65 4.77 -10.36
N ASP A 153 13.37 4.96 -9.26
CA ASP A 153 13.80 6.29 -8.81
C ASP A 153 14.78 6.93 -9.80
N THR A 154 15.76 6.15 -10.26
CA THR A 154 16.75 6.61 -11.24
C THR A 154 16.12 6.94 -12.59
N GLY A 155 15.19 6.10 -13.06
CA GLY A 155 14.56 6.27 -14.37
C GLY A 155 13.39 7.28 -14.39
N TYR A 156 12.80 7.58 -13.22
CA TYR A 156 11.58 8.40 -13.11
C TYR A 156 11.59 9.27 -11.85
N PRO A 157 12.56 10.17 -11.69
CA PRO A 157 12.78 10.89 -10.45
C PRO A 157 11.60 11.76 -10.01
N ASP A 158 10.86 12.34 -10.96
CA ASP A 158 9.77 13.31 -10.70
C ASP A 158 8.38 12.67 -10.56
N ASN A 159 8.24 11.36 -10.80
CA ASN A 159 6.97 10.65 -10.74
C ASN A 159 6.88 9.75 -9.51
N GLY A 160 5.65 9.52 -9.04
CA GLY A 160 5.38 8.54 -8.01
C GLY A 160 5.75 7.12 -8.43
N ILE A 161 5.86 6.21 -7.47
CA ILE A 161 6.06 4.78 -7.74
C ILE A 161 4.74 4.17 -8.18
N ASP A 162 4.71 3.65 -9.41
CA ASP A 162 3.56 2.87 -9.88
C ASP A 162 3.59 1.46 -9.26
N ASP A 163 2.50 1.08 -8.63
CA ASP A 163 2.38 -0.20 -7.94
C ASP A 163 2.54 -1.41 -8.87
N GLN A 164 2.17 -1.27 -10.14
CA GLN A 164 2.27 -2.38 -11.11
C GLN A 164 3.72 -2.56 -11.56
N VAL A 165 4.41 -1.46 -11.82
CA VAL A 165 5.84 -1.46 -12.14
C VAL A 165 6.64 -2.03 -11.00
N LEU A 166 6.42 -1.53 -9.77
CA LEU A 166 7.11 -2.00 -8.58
C LEU A 166 6.91 -3.51 -8.38
N SER A 167 5.66 -3.96 -8.39
CA SER A 167 5.36 -5.39 -8.16
C SER A 167 5.92 -6.30 -9.27
N GLY A 168 5.87 -5.87 -10.53
CA GLY A 168 6.41 -6.63 -11.66
C GLY A 168 7.93 -6.72 -11.63
N LEU A 169 8.61 -5.60 -11.36
CA LEU A 169 10.06 -5.57 -11.18
C LEU A 169 10.50 -6.41 -9.98
N THR A 170 9.88 -6.19 -8.82
CA THR A 170 10.19 -6.98 -7.62
C THR A 170 10.02 -8.47 -7.91
N ARG A 171 8.94 -8.87 -8.61
CA ARG A 171 8.72 -10.26 -8.98
C ARG A 171 9.82 -10.80 -9.86
N LEU A 172 10.26 -10.05 -10.87
CA LEU A 172 11.34 -10.46 -11.76
C LEU A 172 12.65 -10.63 -10.99
N LEU A 173 13.02 -9.62 -10.21
CA LEU A 173 14.27 -9.60 -9.45
C LEU A 173 14.28 -10.57 -8.25
N SER A 174 13.11 -11.01 -7.77
CA SER A 174 13.01 -12.00 -6.67
C SER A 174 13.25 -13.44 -7.10
N LEU A 175 13.31 -13.71 -8.41
CA LEU A 175 13.63 -15.03 -8.93
C LEU A 175 15.15 -15.20 -8.98
N LYS A 176 15.66 -16.29 -8.40
CA LYS A 176 17.11 -16.58 -8.34
C LYS A 176 17.77 -16.56 -9.71
N GLU A 177 17.06 -17.03 -10.73
CA GLU A 177 17.53 -17.10 -12.11
C GLU A 177 17.69 -15.72 -12.78
N TYR A 178 17.10 -14.68 -12.18
CA TYR A 178 17.16 -13.30 -12.68
C TYR A 178 17.75 -12.33 -11.65
N ALA A 179 18.36 -12.84 -10.59
CA ALA A 179 19.00 -12.01 -9.57
C ALA A 179 20.04 -11.05 -10.17
N ASP A 180 20.78 -11.52 -11.19
CA ASP A 180 21.78 -10.72 -11.90
C ASP A 180 21.21 -9.47 -12.59
N PHE A 181 19.91 -9.42 -12.87
CA PHE A 181 19.26 -8.19 -13.39
C PHE A 181 19.31 -7.05 -12.37
N GLY A 182 19.32 -7.37 -11.10
CA GLY A 182 19.44 -6.40 -10.01
C GLY A 182 20.88 -6.05 -9.64
N ASP A 183 21.85 -6.81 -10.11
CA ASP A 183 23.26 -6.65 -9.74
C ASP A 183 24.03 -5.80 -10.76
N THR A 184 24.31 -4.55 -10.40
CA THR A 184 25.05 -3.60 -11.25
C THR A 184 26.52 -3.96 -11.47
N ASP A 185 27.06 -4.91 -10.72
CA ASP A 185 28.42 -5.38 -10.91
C ASP A 185 28.49 -6.41 -12.06
N THR A 186 27.33 -6.92 -12.49
CA THR A 186 27.25 -7.82 -13.64
C THR A 186 26.98 -7.07 -14.95
N ILE A 187 27.48 -7.63 -16.05
CA ILE A 187 27.21 -7.08 -17.41
C ILE A 187 25.70 -7.09 -17.70
N ILE A 188 25.00 -8.15 -17.29
CA ILE A 188 23.55 -8.30 -17.52
C ILE A 188 22.78 -7.26 -16.70
N GLY A 189 23.15 -7.02 -15.46
CA GLY A 189 22.54 -6.01 -14.60
C GLY A 189 22.70 -4.60 -15.14
N GLN A 190 23.92 -4.22 -15.58
CA GLN A 190 24.16 -2.93 -16.25
C GLN A 190 23.33 -2.77 -17.52
N GLN A 191 23.24 -3.82 -18.35
CA GLN A 191 22.42 -3.80 -19.56
C GLN A 191 20.93 -3.66 -19.23
N PHE A 192 20.46 -4.35 -18.17
CA PHE A 192 19.07 -4.26 -17.73
C PHE A 192 18.73 -2.87 -17.22
N GLU A 193 19.59 -2.28 -16.39
CA GLU A 193 19.40 -0.92 -15.87
C GLU A 193 19.34 0.12 -16.99
N ASN A 194 20.31 0.11 -17.90
CA ASN A 194 20.34 1.04 -19.02
C ASN A 194 19.10 0.91 -19.92
N TRP A 195 18.70 -0.33 -20.24
CA TRP A 195 17.48 -0.59 -20.99
C TRP A 195 16.24 -0.13 -20.24
N PHE A 196 16.14 -0.39 -18.94
CA PHE A 196 14.99 -0.02 -18.15
C PHE A 196 14.82 1.49 -18.05
N GLN A 197 15.89 2.23 -17.87
CA GLN A 197 15.88 3.69 -17.87
C GLN A 197 15.41 4.28 -19.23
N GLU A 198 15.78 3.63 -20.33
CA GLU A 198 15.32 4.04 -21.66
C GLU A 198 13.81 3.81 -21.85
N ILE A 199 13.26 2.70 -21.33
CA ILE A 199 11.86 2.33 -21.58
C ILE A 199 10.88 2.87 -20.54
N ILE A 200 11.33 3.18 -19.33
CA ILE A 200 10.43 3.53 -18.22
C ILE A 200 9.47 4.68 -18.53
N PRO A 201 9.84 5.73 -19.27
CA PRO A 201 8.92 6.80 -19.67
C PRO A 201 7.72 6.30 -20.50
N ASN A 202 7.87 5.15 -21.18
CA ASN A 202 6.88 4.56 -22.07
C ASN A 202 6.45 3.15 -21.59
N ILE A 203 6.63 2.83 -20.31
CA ILE A 203 6.41 1.47 -19.80
C ILE A 203 4.93 1.11 -19.72
N TYR A 204 4.03 2.08 -19.56
CA TYR A 204 2.60 1.85 -19.36
C TYR A 204 1.91 1.03 -20.46
N PRO A 205 2.12 1.29 -21.76
CA PRO A 205 1.51 0.47 -22.80
C PRO A 205 1.93 -1.01 -22.75
N LEU A 206 3.13 -1.27 -22.23
CA LEU A 206 3.65 -2.64 -22.06
C LEU A 206 2.99 -3.37 -20.90
N ILE A 207 2.71 -2.63 -19.81
CA ILE A 207 2.10 -3.14 -18.59
C ILE A 207 0.62 -3.34 -18.79
N GLU A 208 -0.08 -2.41 -19.42
CA GLU A 208 -1.53 -2.45 -19.61
C GLU A 208 -1.97 -3.68 -20.41
N LEU A 209 -1.26 -4.04 -21.48
CA LEU A 209 -1.52 -5.25 -22.24
C LEU A 209 -1.45 -6.52 -21.38
N ARG A 210 -0.47 -6.59 -20.47
CA ARG A 210 -0.25 -7.77 -19.62
C ARG A 210 -1.13 -7.77 -18.38
N PHE A 211 -1.43 -6.59 -17.85
CA PHE A 211 -2.36 -6.45 -16.75
C PHE A 211 -3.77 -6.90 -17.12
N ASN A 212 -4.22 -6.61 -18.35
CA ASN A 212 -5.55 -6.99 -18.80
C ASN A 212 -5.74 -8.52 -18.91
N GLU A 213 -4.68 -9.28 -19.19
CA GLU A 213 -4.70 -10.75 -19.20
C GLU A 213 -4.88 -11.34 -17.79
N PHE A 214 -4.44 -10.63 -16.73
CA PHE A 214 -4.44 -11.08 -15.33
C PHE A 214 -5.30 -10.23 -14.38
N LYS A 215 -6.07 -9.28 -14.89
CA LYS A 215 -6.72 -8.26 -14.09
C LYS A 215 -7.66 -8.79 -12.98
N ASN A 216 -8.13 -10.03 -13.13
CA ASN A 216 -9.00 -10.69 -12.17
C ASN A 216 -8.25 -11.66 -11.23
N THR A 217 -6.92 -11.73 -11.29
CA THR A 217 -6.11 -12.64 -10.48
C THR A 217 -5.26 -11.88 -9.48
N SER A 218 -4.97 -12.55 -8.35
CA SER A 218 -3.99 -12.04 -7.38
C SER A 218 -2.54 -12.08 -7.87
N GLN A 219 -2.30 -12.59 -9.09
CA GLN A 219 -0.96 -12.86 -9.65
C GLN A 219 -0.61 -12.02 -10.90
N TRP A 220 -1.32 -10.92 -11.14
CA TRP A 220 -1.08 -10.03 -12.29
C TRP A 220 0.39 -9.56 -12.40
N TYR A 221 1.12 -9.48 -11.30
CA TYR A 221 2.54 -9.13 -11.28
C TYR A 221 3.42 -10.13 -12.04
N ASN A 222 3.02 -11.39 -12.17
CA ASN A 222 3.74 -12.37 -13.00
C ASN A 222 3.66 -11.99 -14.49
N GLY A 223 2.51 -11.45 -14.93
CA GLY A 223 2.33 -10.96 -16.29
C GLY A 223 3.24 -9.77 -16.59
N VAL A 224 3.32 -8.82 -15.65
CA VAL A 224 4.22 -7.67 -15.79
C VAL A 224 5.67 -8.11 -15.81
N ALA A 225 6.09 -8.99 -14.90
CA ALA A 225 7.46 -9.53 -14.83
C ALA A 225 7.85 -10.25 -16.15
N TYR A 226 6.95 -11.09 -16.69
CA TYR A 226 7.16 -11.74 -17.97
C TYR A 226 7.26 -10.72 -19.13
N GLY A 227 6.40 -9.73 -19.15
CA GLY A 227 6.42 -8.65 -20.13
C GLY A 227 7.76 -7.91 -20.17
N LEU A 228 8.28 -7.55 -19.00
CA LEU A 228 9.59 -6.91 -18.84
C LEU A 228 10.71 -7.83 -19.35
N ALA A 229 10.78 -9.07 -18.89
CA ALA A 229 11.81 -10.02 -19.30
C ALA A 229 11.79 -10.28 -20.82
N LYS A 230 10.61 -10.42 -21.42
CA LYS A 230 10.42 -10.62 -22.87
C LYS A 230 10.92 -9.41 -23.67
N LYS A 231 10.65 -8.20 -23.22
CA LYS A 231 11.09 -6.97 -23.88
C LYS A 231 12.60 -6.75 -23.74
N PHE A 232 13.14 -7.03 -22.56
CA PHE A 232 14.59 -7.01 -22.39
C PHE A 232 15.32 -8.00 -23.29
N LYS A 233 14.84 -9.24 -23.38
CA LYS A 233 15.37 -10.24 -24.33
C LYS A 233 15.30 -9.76 -25.79
N TYR A 234 14.22 -9.08 -26.17
CA TYR A 234 14.13 -8.48 -27.51
C TYR A 234 15.20 -7.41 -27.73
N PHE A 235 15.41 -6.52 -26.72
CA PHE A 235 16.48 -5.53 -26.76
C PHE A 235 17.85 -6.17 -26.92
N GLN A 236 18.16 -7.23 -26.14
CA GLN A 236 19.42 -7.96 -26.24
C GLN A 236 19.63 -8.55 -27.64
N ASN A 237 18.57 -9.15 -28.24
CA ASN A 237 18.63 -9.69 -29.60
C ASN A 237 18.94 -8.60 -30.64
N LYS A 238 18.27 -7.44 -30.54
CA LYS A 238 18.44 -6.31 -31.46
C LYS A 238 19.87 -5.76 -31.40
N ASN A 239 20.45 -5.71 -30.21
CA ASN A 239 21.78 -5.15 -29.97
C ASN A 239 22.91 -6.21 -29.98
N LYS A 240 22.61 -7.47 -30.31
CA LYS A 240 23.56 -8.59 -30.35
C LYS A 240 24.28 -8.84 -29.03
N LEU A 241 23.60 -8.57 -27.91
CA LEU A 241 24.10 -8.77 -26.57
C LEU A 241 23.89 -10.21 -26.12
N GLU A 242 24.51 -10.58 -24.98
CA GLU A 242 24.29 -11.87 -24.34
C GLU A 242 22.81 -12.05 -23.97
N LYS A 243 22.28 -13.23 -24.22
CA LYS A 243 20.84 -13.49 -24.14
C LYS A 243 20.48 -14.16 -22.83
N VAL A 244 19.49 -13.61 -22.18
CA VAL A 244 18.88 -14.19 -20.99
C VAL A 244 17.85 -15.26 -21.37
N ASP A 245 17.85 -16.35 -20.61
CA ASP A 245 16.80 -17.38 -20.72
C ASP A 245 15.56 -16.94 -19.96
N ILE A 246 14.46 -16.76 -20.64
CA ILE A 246 13.17 -16.34 -20.05
C ILE A 246 12.17 -17.49 -19.88
N ARG A 247 12.60 -18.75 -20.03
CA ARG A 247 11.68 -19.90 -19.93
C ARG A 247 11.00 -19.99 -18.58
N ILE A 248 11.74 -19.80 -17.49
CA ILE A 248 11.20 -19.91 -16.13
C ILE A 248 10.08 -18.90 -15.89
N ILE A 249 10.31 -17.61 -16.19
CA ILE A 249 9.27 -16.60 -15.98
C ILE A 249 8.10 -16.78 -16.96
N ARG A 250 8.35 -17.30 -18.15
CA ARG A 250 7.28 -17.67 -19.09
C ARG A 250 6.43 -18.81 -18.52
N ASP A 251 7.04 -19.86 -17.99
CA ASP A 251 6.33 -20.99 -17.42
C ASP A 251 5.50 -20.59 -16.18
N ILE A 252 6.03 -19.67 -15.34
CA ILE A 252 5.28 -19.08 -14.22
C ILE A 252 4.06 -18.30 -14.73
N TYR A 253 4.23 -17.54 -15.81
CA TYR A 253 3.16 -16.78 -16.46
C TYR A 253 2.08 -17.71 -17.02
N GLU A 254 2.48 -18.70 -17.84
CA GLU A 254 1.56 -19.65 -18.49
C GLU A 254 0.81 -20.52 -17.46
N ASN A 255 1.47 -20.98 -16.40
CA ASN A 255 0.82 -21.70 -15.30
C ASN A 255 -0.15 -20.82 -14.48
N GLY A 256 0.09 -19.52 -14.42
CA GLY A 256 -0.81 -18.55 -13.80
C GLY A 256 -2.10 -18.37 -14.61
N ILE A 257 -2.01 -18.34 -15.96
CA ILE A 257 -3.19 -18.26 -16.85
C ILE A 257 -4.04 -19.52 -16.71
N ASN A 258 -3.43 -20.71 -16.81
CA ASN A 258 -4.14 -21.99 -16.79
C ASN A 258 -4.92 -22.26 -15.49
N ARG A 259 -4.58 -21.56 -14.39
CA ARG A 259 -5.33 -21.61 -13.11
C ARG A 259 -6.54 -20.70 -13.08
N VAL A 260 -6.68 -19.79 -14.02
CA VAL A 260 -7.82 -18.85 -14.13
C VAL A 260 -8.97 -19.49 -14.89
N ASP A 261 -8.66 -20.42 -15.80
CA ASP A 261 -9.63 -21.11 -16.67
C ASP A 261 -10.13 -22.45 -16.06
N SER A 262 -9.63 -22.83 -14.90
CA SER A 262 -10.03 -24.02 -14.12
C SER A 262 -10.80 -23.64 -12.85
#